data_04094bbf434a701eb862e848fe7239f9
#
_entry.id   04094bbf434a701eb862e848fe7239f9
#
_cell.length_a   1.000
_cell.length_b   1.000
_cell.length_c   1.000
_cell.angle_alpha   90.00
_cell.angle_beta   90.00
_cell.angle_gamma   90.00
#
_symmetry.space_group_name_H-M   'P 1'
#
loop_
_entity.id
_entity.type
_entity.pdbx_description
1 polymer ?
#
loop_
_entity_poly.entity_id
_entity_poly.type
_entity_poly.pdbx_seq_one_letter_code
_entity_poly.pdbx_strand_id
1 'polypeptide(L)'
;MSGVSVGVSLTGFLLSENKHKLTLEEIANLKSVNINSFDRSAVKYYSPSAARTSDVLMFSSLALPFALLLDKNARGNSLQTGVIYFETLAIASVGINLSKGLTRRPRPYVYNSSVPESEKQKTDATKSFFSGHTTLSAAGTFFVAKVFCDYNPDSKWKPAVWIGAAAIPLATGFYRYRAGKHYPTDVLVAICYGAMTGIVLPQLHRQ
;
A
#
# COMPACT_ATOMS: atom_id res chain seq x y z
N MET A 1 20.19 -5.65 12.87
CA MET A 1 19.08 -4.80 12.36
C MET A 1 17.69 -5.37 12.67
N SER A 2 17.52 -6.69 12.89
CA SER A 2 16.21 -7.32 13.16
C SER A 2 15.46 -6.81 14.42
N GLY A 3 16.16 -6.52 15.52
CA GLY A 3 15.52 -6.08 16.77
C GLY A 3 14.86 -4.69 16.70
N VAL A 4 15.45 -3.76 15.96
CA VAL A 4 14.87 -2.41 15.78
C VAL A 4 13.60 -2.49 14.92
N SER A 5 13.61 -3.29 13.85
CA SER A 5 12.45 -3.47 12.97
C SER A 5 11.26 -4.09 13.70
N VAL A 6 11.49 -5.08 14.57
CA VAL A 6 10.43 -5.72 15.38
C VAL A 6 9.84 -4.73 16.38
N GLY A 7 10.69 -3.97 17.09
CA GLY A 7 10.24 -2.97 18.05
C GLY A 7 9.39 -1.87 17.43
N VAL A 8 9.80 -1.34 16.28
CA VAL A 8 9.05 -0.30 15.54
C VAL A 8 7.75 -0.86 14.97
N SER A 9 7.72 -2.12 14.51
CA SER A 9 6.49 -2.80 14.08
C SER A 9 5.47 -2.93 15.21
N LEU A 10 5.92 -3.34 16.40
CA LEU A 10 5.07 -3.49 17.57
C LEU A 10 4.49 -2.13 18.01
N THR A 11 5.31 -1.09 18.04
CA THR A 11 4.87 0.27 18.38
C THR A 11 3.88 0.80 17.35
N GLY A 12 4.15 0.62 16.06
CA GLY A 12 3.23 1.00 14.98
C GLY A 12 1.91 0.24 15.03
N PHE A 13 1.95 -1.06 15.37
CA PHE A 13 0.75 -1.87 15.59
C PHE A 13 -0.07 -1.34 16.77
N LEU A 14 0.54 -1.07 17.90
CA LEU A 14 -0.13 -0.53 19.09
C LEU A 14 -0.74 0.85 18.82
N LEU A 15 -0.06 1.72 18.07
CA LEU A 15 -0.61 3.02 17.66
C LEU A 15 -1.80 2.88 16.71
N SER A 16 -1.78 1.90 15.79
CA SER A 16 -2.88 1.65 14.86
C SER A 16 -4.11 1.01 15.51
N GLU A 17 -3.91 0.30 16.62
CA GLU A 17 -4.96 -0.32 17.45
C GLU A 17 -5.85 0.72 18.17
N ASN A 18 -5.49 2.01 18.14
CA ASN A 18 -6.33 3.04 18.70
C ASN A 18 -7.69 3.06 17.97
N LYS A 19 -8.69 2.44 18.60
CA LYS A 19 -10.02 2.09 18.04
C LYS A 19 -10.96 3.31 18.03
N HIS A 20 -10.47 4.51 17.66
CA HIS A 20 -11.34 5.67 17.53
C HIS A 20 -12.37 5.43 16.44
N LYS A 21 -13.64 5.43 16.82
CA LYS A 21 -14.80 5.40 15.92
C LYS A 21 -15.36 6.81 15.83
N LEU A 22 -15.71 7.23 14.63
CA LEU A 22 -16.40 8.50 14.45
C LEU A 22 -17.79 8.43 15.08
N THR A 23 -18.13 9.43 15.86
CA THR A 23 -19.50 9.64 16.37
C THR A 23 -20.40 10.21 15.26
N LEU A 24 -21.71 10.12 15.42
CA LEU A 24 -22.68 10.73 14.50
C LEU A 24 -22.49 12.25 14.41
N GLU A 25 -22.18 12.89 15.52
CA GLU A 25 -21.90 14.31 15.58
C GLU A 25 -20.65 14.70 14.80
N GLU A 26 -19.55 13.94 14.97
CA GLU A 26 -18.33 14.14 14.19
C GLU A 26 -18.60 13.98 12.70
N ILE A 27 -19.36 12.94 12.29
CA ILE A 27 -19.72 12.70 10.88
C ILE A 27 -20.55 13.86 10.34
N ALA A 28 -21.53 14.37 11.10
CA ALA A 28 -22.38 15.49 10.68
C ALA A 28 -21.58 16.81 10.50
N ASN A 29 -20.51 16.99 11.29
CA ASN A 29 -19.65 18.16 11.22
C ASN A 29 -18.57 18.09 10.11
N LEU A 30 -18.40 16.93 9.46
CA LEU A 30 -17.44 16.79 8.35
C LEU A 30 -17.93 17.55 7.11
N LYS A 31 -17.11 18.48 6.62
CA LYS A 31 -17.40 19.26 5.40
C LYS A 31 -16.38 18.95 4.32
N SER A 32 -16.85 18.51 3.15
CA SER A 32 -15.99 18.21 2.00
C SER A 32 -15.21 19.43 1.47
N VAL A 33 -15.69 20.65 1.76
CA VAL A 33 -14.98 21.89 1.40
C VAL A 33 -13.61 22.02 2.08
N ASN A 34 -13.43 21.39 3.24
CA ASN A 34 -12.16 21.39 3.97
C ASN A 34 -11.12 20.42 3.37
N ILE A 35 -11.52 19.60 2.39
CA ILE A 35 -10.60 18.73 1.67
C ILE A 35 -9.96 19.54 0.54
N ASN A 36 -8.62 19.39 0.36
CA ASN A 36 -7.94 20.06 -0.74
C ASN A 36 -8.57 19.71 -2.10
N SER A 37 -8.45 20.59 -3.09
CA SER A 37 -9.12 20.45 -4.39
C SER A 37 -8.73 19.19 -5.15
N PHE A 38 -7.48 18.74 -5.03
CA PHE A 38 -6.96 17.54 -5.69
C PHE A 38 -7.61 16.25 -5.14
N ASP A 39 -7.83 16.19 -3.83
CA ASP A 39 -8.41 15.03 -3.16
C ASP A 39 -9.95 15.03 -3.14
N ARG A 40 -10.56 16.21 -3.27
CA ARG A 40 -12.01 16.37 -3.08
C ARG A 40 -12.86 15.50 -3.99
N SER A 41 -12.36 15.16 -5.19
CA SER A 41 -13.07 14.28 -6.12
C SER A 41 -13.35 12.88 -5.57
N ALA A 42 -12.56 12.42 -4.58
CA ALA A 42 -12.68 11.08 -4.01
C ALA A 42 -13.97 10.86 -3.21
N VAL A 43 -14.55 11.93 -2.62
CA VAL A 43 -15.71 11.82 -1.72
C VAL A 43 -16.99 11.34 -2.40
N LYS A 44 -17.07 11.46 -3.72
CA LYS A 44 -18.24 11.02 -4.50
C LYS A 44 -18.27 9.51 -4.75
N TYR A 45 -17.15 8.80 -4.47
CA TYR A 45 -17.04 7.38 -4.79
C TYR A 45 -17.29 6.50 -3.58
N TYR A 46 -18.02 5.42 -3.84
CA TYR A 46 -18.19 4.27 -2.96
C TYR A 46 -18.53 3.05 -3.79
N SER A 47 -17.60 2.10 -3.90
CA SER A 47 -17.78 0.91 -4.72
C SER A 47 -17.16 -0.33 -4.06
N PRO A 48 -18.01 -1.23 -3.51
CA PRO A 48 -17.54 -2.51 -2.97
C PRO A 48 -16.87 -3.43 -3.99
N SER A 49 -17.29 -3.35 -5.26
CA SER A 49 -16.65 -4.13 -6.34
C SER A 49 -15.23 -3.63 -6.62
N ALA A 50 -15.04 -2.30 -6.69
CA ALA A 50 -13.70 -1.70 -6.82
C ALA A 50 -12.79 -2.07 -5.63
N ALA A 51 -13.34 -2.13 -4.41
CA ALA A 51 -12.59 -2.59 -3.24
C ALA A 51 -12.08 -4.02 -3.44
N ARG A 52 -12.96 -4.96 -3.83
CA ARG A 52 -12.60 -6.35 -4.10
C ARG A 52 -11.55 -6.48 -5.22
N THR A 53 -11.69 -5.71 -6.31
CA THR A 53 -10.68 -5.70 -7.38
C THR A 53 -9.32 -5.26 -6.85
N SER A 54 -9.27 -4.22 -6.01
CA SER A 54 -8.01 -3.78 -5.39
C SER A 54 -7.41 -4.82 -4.43
N ASP A 55 -8.25 -5.61 -3.76
CA ASP A 55 -7.79 -6.70 -2.90
C ASP A 55 -7.10 -7.79 -3.75
N VAL A 56 -7.74 -8.20 -4.87
CA VAL A 56 -7.15 -9.18 -5.82
C VAL A 56 -5.82 -8.67 -6.36
N LEU A 57 -5.74 -7.41 -6.82
CA LEU A 57 -4.50 -6.83 -7.34
C LEU A 57 -3.39 -6.82 -6.29
N MET A 58 -3.70 -6.45 -5.05
CA MET A 58 -2.73 -6.46 -3.95
C MET A 58 -2.21 -7.87 -3.68
N PHE A 59 -3.11 -8.86 -3.49
CA PHE A 59 -2.69 -10.23 -3.19
C PHE A 59 -1.90 -10.84 -4.34
N SER A 60 -2.29 -10.59 -5.59
CA SER A 60 -1.51 -11.01 -6.76
C SER A 60 -0.12 -10.39 -6.77
N SER A 61 -0.01 -9.10 -6.42
CA SER A 61 1.29 -8.41 -6.31
C SER A 61 2.18 -9.00 -5.22
N LEU A 62 1.60 -9.39 -4.08
CA LEU A 62 2.33 -10.06 -2.99
C LEU A 62 2.81 -11.45 -3.37
N ALA A 63 2.08 -12.14 -4.24
CA ALA A 63 2.48 -13.46 -4.74
C ALA A 63 3.49 -13.37 -5.90
N LEU A 64 3.60 -12.24 -6.58
CA LEU A 64 4.44 -12.08 -7.78
C LEU A 64 5.92 -12.43 -7.56
N PRO A 65 6.58 -12.15 -6.40
CA PRO A 65 7.96 -12.54 -6.16
C PRO A 65 8.24 -14.04 -6.26
N PHE A 66 7.23 -14.89 -6.06
CA PHE A 66 7.40 -16.34 -6.29
C PHE A 66 7.69 -16.67 -7.75
N ALA A 67 7.34 -15.80 -8.71
CA ALA A 67 7.73 -15.98 -10.11
C ALA A 67 9.26 -15.93 -10.33
N LEU A 68 10.03 -15.31 -9.43
CA LEU A 68 11.49 -15.33 -9.47
C LEU A 68 12.08 -16.74 -9.30
N LEU A 69 11.34 -17.68 -8.72
CA LEU A 69 11.74 -19.09 -8.63
C LEU A 69 11.80 -19.77 -10.01
N LEU A 70 11.08 -19.23 -11.01
CA LEU A 70 11.11 -19.71 -12.39
C LEU A 70 12.32 -19.15 -13.17
N ASP A 71 12.94 -18.09 -12.67
CA ASP A 71 14.13 -17.49 -13.27
C ASP A 71 15.37 -18.29 -12.90
N LYS A 72 16.11 -18.79 -13.92
CA LYS A 72 17.30 -19.65 -13.73
C LYS A 72 18.43 -18.94 -12.99
N ASN A 73 18.56 -17.62 -13.17
CA ASN A 73 19.62 -16.81 -12.58
C ASN A 73 19.29 -16.42 -11.13
N ALA A 74 18.01 -16.15 -10.82
CA ALA A 74 17.57 -15.72 -9.49
C ALA A 74 17.33 -16.89 -8.52
N ARG A 75 16.84 -18.04 -9.00
CA ARG A 75 16.41 -19.17 -8.14
C ARG A 75 17.50 -19.76 -7.26
N GLY A 76 18.79 -19.66 -7.66
CA GLY A 76 19.91 -20.17 -6.87
C GLY A 76 20.04 -19.49 -5.49
N ASN A 77 19.54 -18.25 -5.36
CA ASN A 77 19.56 -17.46 -4.13
C ASN A 77 18.14 -17.25 -3.56
N SER A 78 17.21 -18.17 -3.84
CA SER A 78 15.80 -18.04 -3.50
C SER A 78 15.54 -17.84 -2.00
N LEU A 79 16.29 -18.51 -1.13
CA LEU A 79 16.15 -18.34 0.32
C LEU A 79 16.53 -16.92 0.76
N GLN A 80 17.68 -16.41 0.30
CA GLN A 80 18.12 -15.05 0.60
C GLN A 80 17.12 -14.03 0.04
N THR A 81 16.69 -14.20 -1.21
CA THR A 81 15.67 -13.35 -1.85
C THR A 81 14.37 -13.35 -1.06
N GLY A 82 13.93 -14.51 -0.57
CA GLY A 82 12.76 -14.65 0.28
C GLY A 82 12.87 -13.87 1.60
N VAL A 83 14.02 -13.99 2.29
CA VAL A 83 14.28 -13.25 3.54
C VAL A 83 14.22 -11.74 3.31
N ILE A 84 14.89 -11.24 2.26
CA ILE A 84 14.89 -9.81 1.91
C ILE A 84 13.47 -9.34 1.54
N TYR A 85 12.69 -10.19 0.86
CA TYR A 85 11.30 -9.87 0.56
C TYR A 85 10.45 -9.72 1.82
N PHE A 86 10.56 -10.63 2.78
CA PHE A 86 9.84 -10.50 4.05
C PHE A 86 10.26 -9.26 4.84
N GLU A 87 11.55 -8.92 4.84
CA GLU A 87 12.05 -7.67 5.43
C GLU A 87 11.44 -6.45 4.72
N THR A 88 11.38 -6.46 3.39
CA THR A 88 10.73 -5.42 2.59
C THR A 88 9.27 -5.20 3.00
N LEU A 89 8.50 -6.29 3.13
CA LEU A 89 7.09 -6.21 3.56
C LEU A 89 6.95 -5.75 5.01
N ALA A 90 7.84 -6.17 5.90
CA ALA A 90 7.84 -5.74 7.29
C ALA A 90 8.05 -4.21 7.39
N ILE A 91 9.06 -3.67 6.71
CA ILE A 91 9.36 -2.22 6.69
C ILE A 91 8.22 -1.43 6.02
N ALA A 92 7.65 -1.93 4.91
CA ALA A 92 6.48 -1.34 4.29
C ALA A 92 5.29 -1.26 5.27
N SER A 93 5.05 -2.34 6.03
CA SER A 93 3.96 -2.43 7.01
C SER A 93 4.17 -1.49 8.20
N VAL A 94 5.42 -1.28 8.65
CA VAL A 94 5.76 -0.29 9.68
C VAL A 94 5.31 1.10 9.28
N GLY A 95 5.67 1.57 8.09
CA GLY A 95 5.28 2.90 7.61
C GLY A 95 3.77 3.05 7.46
N ILE A 96 3.07 1.99 6.97
CA ILE A 96 1.61 1.98 6.86
C ILE A 96 0.96 2.15 8.24
N ASN A 97 1.41 1.40 9.24
CA ASN A 97 0.81 1.42 10.57
C ASN A 97 1.09 2.73 11.31
N LEU A 98 2.34 3.22 11.24
CA LEU A 98 2.71 4.52 11.83
C LEU A 98 1.89 5.65 11.22
N SER A 99 1.79 5.72 9.89
CA SER A 99 1.04 6.79 9.23
C SER A 99 -0.43 6.80 9.62
N LYS A 100 -1.07 5.63 9.69
CA LYS A 100 -2.49 5.50 10.10
C LYS A 100 -2.71 5.85 11.55
N GLY A 101 -1.78 5.48 12.45
CA GLY A 101 -1.84 5.82 13.86
C GLY A 101 -1.69 7.31 14.13
N LEU A 102 -0.81 7.99 13.37
CA LEU A 102 -0.50 9.39 13.56
C LEU A 102 -1.51 10.34 12.91
N THR A 103 -2.00 10.02 11.69
CA THR A 103 -2.79 10.97 10.90
C THR A 103 -4.29 10.93 11.18
N ARG A 104 -4.84 9.77 11.54
CA ARG A 104 -6.28 9.54 11.77
C ARG A 104 -7.18 10.19 10.72
N ARG A 105 -6.74 10.20 9.47
CA ARG A 105 -7.41 10.88 8.36
C ARG A 105 -8.72 10.16 8.02
N PRO A 106 -9.90 10.82 8.05
CA PRO A 106 -11.15 10.24 7.60
C PRO A 106 -11.07 9.80 6.14
N ARG A 107 -11.64 8.64 5.82
CA ARG A 107 -11.70 8.14 4.44
C ARG A 107 -12.69 8.92 3.60
N PRO A 108 -12.50 9.00 2.27
CA PRO A 108 -13.40 9.72 1.37
C PRO A 108 -14.87 9.31 1.51
N TYR A 109 -15.17 8.01 1.65
CA TYR A 109 -16.55 7.52 1.73
C TYR A 109 -17.32 8.04 2.96
N VAL A 110 -16.63 8.51 4.00
CA VAL A 110 -17.30 9.07 5.21
C VAL A 110 -18.08 10.33 4.86
N TYR A 111 -17.62 11.11 3.89
CA TYR A 111 -18.26 12.34 3.42
C TYR A 111 -19.42 12.08 2.43
N ASN A 112 -19.61 10.84 1.99
CA ASN A 112 -20.64 10.50 1.01
C ASN A 112 -21.96 10.19 1.70
N SER A 113 -23.01 10.94 1.39
CA SER A 113 -24.34 10.78 1.99
C SER A 113 -25.01 9.44 1.64
N SER A 114 -24.65 8.81 0.52
CA SER A 114 -25.21 7.52 0.11
C SER A 114 -24.68 6.31 0.89
N VAL A 115 -23.63 6.52 1.71
CA VAL A 115 -23.00 5.42 2.49
C VAL A 115 -23.68 5.28 3.84
N PRO A 116 -24.07 4.06 4.25
CA PRO A 116 -24.70 3.83 5.55
C PRO A 116 -23.84 4.32 6.73
N GLU A 117 -24.48 4.88 7.75
CA GLU A 117 -23.78 5.38 8.94
C GLU A 117 -22.99 4.30 9.66
N SER A 118 -23.50 3.07 9.68
CA SER A 118 -22.81 1.90 10.25
C SER A 118 -21.45 1.63 9.59
N GLU A 119 -21.30 1.93 8.30
CA GLU A 119 -20.01 1.84 7.61
C GLU A 119 -19.07 2.99 8.00
N LYS A 120 -19.63 4.21 8.15
CA LYS A 120 -18.86 5.41 8.53
C LYS A 120 -18.33 5.35 9.96
N GLN A 121 -19.00 4.62 10.84
CA GLN A 121 -18.61 4.43 12.24
C GLN A 121 -17.63 3.27 12.47
N LYS A 122 -17.18 2.56 11.42
CA LYS A 122 -16.16 1.54 11.56
C LYS A 122 -14.80 2.15 11.95
N THR A 123 -14.02 1.44 12.75
CA THR A 123 -12.66 1.86 13.16
C THR A 123 -11.72 2.12 11.97
N ASP A 124 -12.02 1.52 10.81
CA ASP A 124 -11.28 1.71 9.57
C ASP A 124 -11.58 3.08 8.90
N ALA A 125 -12.67 3.73 9.28
CA ALA A 125 -13.12 4.99 8.67
C ALA A 125 -12.15 6.17 8.84
N THR A 126 -11.27 6.13 9.83
CA THR A 126 -10.25 7.16 10.10
C THR A 126 -8.84 6.77 9.69
N LYS A 127 -8.67 5.66 8.92
CA LYS A 127 -7.38 5.11 8.54
C LYS A 127 -7.09 5.29 7.04
N SER A 128 -7.27 6.53 6.52
CA SER A 128 -7.06 6.81 5.09
C SER A 128 -5.59 6.92 4.70
N PHE A 129 -4.78 7.67 5.44
CA PHE A 129 -3.42 8.00 5.02
C PHE A 129 -2.40 6.98 5.59
N PHE A 130 -1.53 6.50 4.76
CA PHE A 130 -1.60 6.34 3.32
C PHE A 130 -2.15 4.95 2.96
N SER A 131 -2.33 4.68 1.64
CA SER A 131 -2.97 3.45 1.17
C SER A 131 -2.12 2.20 1.39
N GLY A 132 -2.51 1.34 2.34
CA GLY A 132 -1.78 0.09 2.61
C GLY A 132 -1.78 -0.88 1.43
N HIS A 133 -2.91 -1.06 0.74
CA HIS A 133 -3.01 -1.92 -0.45
C HIS A 133 -2.07 -1.47 -1.56
N THR A 134 -2.04 -0.16 -1.84
CA THR A 134 -1.17 0.40 -2.86
C THR A 134 0.31 0.28 -2.48
N THR A 135 0.65 0.51 -1.20
CA THR A 135 2.02 0.35 -0.70
C THR A 135 2.52 -1.08 -0.85
N LEU A 136 1.73 -2.05 -0.39
CA LEU A 136 2.12 -3.46 -0.47
C LEU A 136 2.21 -3.94 -1.91
N SER A 137 1.29 -3.49 -2.77
CA SER A 137 1.35 -3.78 -4.20
C SER A 137 2.63 -3.20 -4.83
N ALA A 138 2.98 -1.94 -4.53
CA ALA A 138 4.20 -1.33 -5.02
C ALA A 138 5.45 -2.02 -4.46
N ALA A 139 5.50 -2.31 -3.16
CA ALA A 139 6.63 -3.00 -2.56
C ALA A 139 6.90 -4.36 -3.24
N GLY A 140 5.86 -5.16 -3.48
CA GLY A 140 5.99 -6.46 -4.14
C GLY A 140 6.43 -6.36 -5.60
N THR A 141 5.80 -5.48 -6.38
CA THR A 141 6.11 -5.36 -7.82
C THR A 141 7.46 -4.73 -8.08
N PHE A 142 7.83 -3.67 -7.35
CA PHE A 142 9.15 -3.04 -7.48
C PHE A 142 10.27 -3.93 -6.95
N PHE A 143 10.01 -4.74 -5.92
CA PHE A 143 10.93 -5.78 -5.47
C PHE A 143 11.26 -6.77 -6.59
N VAL A 144 10.22 -7.30 -7.26
CA VAL A 144 10.42 -8.21 -8.40
C VAL A 144 11.22 -7.55 -9.51
N ALA A 145 10.87 -6.31 -9.88
CA ALA A 145 11.58 -5.60 -10.94
C ALA A 145 13.06 -5.41 -10.60
N LYS A 146 13.37 -5.00 -9.37
CA LYS A 146 14.73 -4.79 -8.91
C LYS A 146 15.53 -6.09 -8.93
N VAL A 147 15.01 -7.14 -8.30
CA VAL A 147 15.71 -8.44 -8.22
C VAL A 147 15.87 -9.05 -9.60
N PHE A 148 14.84 -9.07 -10.44
CA PHE A 148 14.94 -9.56 -11.81
C PHE A 148 16.02 -8.83 -12.60
N CYS A 149 16.05 -7.50 -12.54
CA CYS A 149 17.04 -6.71 -13.27
C CYS A 149 18.46 -6.89 -12.76
N ASP A 150 18.65 -7.15 -11.46
CA ASP A 150 19.96 -7.42 -10.87
C ASP A 150 20.54 -8.77 -11.31
N TYR A 151 19.70 -9.81 -11.38
CA TYR A 151 20.11 -11.14 -11.83
C TYR A 151 20.16 -11.28 -13.36
N ASN A 152 19.56 -10.35 -14.11
CA ASN A 152 19.49 -10.39 -15.57
C ASN A 152 19.91 -9.05 -16.18
N PRO A 153 21.22 -8.64 -16.03
CA PRO A 153 21.68 -7.30 -16.44
C PRO A 153 21.50 -7.03 -17.93
N ASP A 154 21.61 -8.05 -18.79
CA ASP A 154 21.54 -7.94 -20.24
C ASP A 154 20.13 -8.23 -20.82
N SER A 155 19.13 -8.44 -19.94
CA SER A 155 17.79 -8.79 -20.39
C SER A 155 17.10 -7.62 -21.10
N LYS A 156 16.59 -7.88 -22.31
CA LYS A 156 15.75 -6.95 -23.07
C LYS A 156 14.38 -6.69 -22.42
N TRP A 157 13.98 -7.52 -21.46
CA TRP A 157 12.69 -7.41 -20.76
C TRP A 157 12.69 -6.37 -19.63
N LYS A 158 13.85 -5.84 -19.23
CA LYS A 158 13.96 -4.88 -18.12
C LYS A 158 12.97 -3.71 -18.23
N PRO A 159 12.83 -3.00 -19.37
CA PRO A 159 11.86 -1.92 -19.47
C PRO A 159 10.42 -2.38 -19.23
N ALA A 160 10.03 -3.52 -19.80
CA ALA A 160 8.68 -4.07 -19.62
C ALA A 160 8.39 -4.44 -18.17
N VAL A 161 9.38 -5.01 -17.47
CA VAL A 161 9.26 -5.36 -16.05
C VAL A 161 9.08 -4.12 -15.18
N TRP A 162 9.84 -3.04 -15.43
CA TRP A 162 9.68 -1.77 -14.71
C TRP A 162 8.33 -1.09 -15.01
N ILE A 163 7.85 -1.14 -16.26
CA ILE A 163 6.52 -0.64 -16.62
C ILE A 163 5.45 -1.42 -15.88
N GLY A 164 5.52 -2.74 -15.85
CA GLY A 164 4.60 -3.59 -15.09
C GLY A 164 4.62 -3.29 -13.59
N ALA A 165 5.83 -3.11 -13.04
CA ALA A 165 6.01 -2.78 -11.62
C ALA A 165 5.34 -1.44 -11.24
N ALA A 166 5.27 -0.49 -12.14
CA ALA A 166 4.58 0.78 -11.93
C ALA A 166 3.07 0.69 -12.21
N ALA A 167 2.67 -0.03 -13.25
CA ALA A 167 1.28 -0.10 -13.70
C ALA A 167 0.36 -0.79 -12.67
N ILE A 168 0.84 -1.87 -12.03
CA ILE A 168 0.02 -2.64 -11.10
C ILE A 168 -0.35 -1.84 -9.84
N PRO A 169 0.56 -1.16 -9.12
CA PRO A 169 0.18 -0.34 -7.97
C PRO A 169 -0.63 0.90 -8.37
N LEU A 170 -0.43 1.46 -9.57
CA LEU A 170 -1.30 2.51 -10.10
C LEU A 170 -2.74 2.01 -10.28
N ALA A 171 -2.93 0.82 -10.86
CA ALA A 171 -4.25 0.20 -10.97
C ALA A 171 -4.85 -0.10 -9.58
N THR A 172 -4.06 -0.66 -8.66
CA THR A 172 -4.50 -0.91 -7.28
C THR A 172 -4.97 0.38 -6.62
N GLY A 173 -4.19 1.46 -6.71
CA GLY A 173 -4.51 2.77 -6.18
C GLY A 173 -5.75 3.38 -6.81
N PHE A 174 -5.91 3.26 -8.14
CA PHE A 174 -7.12 3.71 -8.85
C PHE A 174 -8.38 3.02 -8.32
N TYR A 175 -8.34 1.69 -8.13
CA TYR A 175 -9.48 0.98 -7.56
C TYR A 175 -9.72 1.32 -6.09
N ARG A 176 -8.69 1.62 -5.29
CA ARG A 176 -8.85 2.14 -3.92
C ARG A 176 -9.51 3.52 -3.91
N TYR A 177 -9.15 4.39 -4.84
CA TYR A 177 -9.80 5.68 -5.05
C TYR A 177 -11.27 5.50 -5.46
N ARG A 178 -11.58 4.65 -6.45
CA ARG A 178 -12.94 4.35 -6.90
C ARG A 178 -13.79 3.66 -5.82
N ALA A 179 -13.18 2.94 -4.91
CA ALA A 179 -13.84 2.36 -3.75
C ALA A 179 -14.20 3.40 -2.67
N GLY A 180 -13.75 4.65 -2.79
CA GLY A 180 -13.89 5.68 -1.78
C GLY A 180 -13.03 5.45 -0.53
N LYS A 181 -12.05 4.53 -0.60
CA LYS A 181 -11.21 4.14 0.54
C LYS A 181 -10.01 5.06 0.76
N HIS A 182 -9.49 5.67 -0.31
CA HIS A 182 -8.28 6.50 -0.28
C HIS A 182 -8.40 7.70 -1.21
N TYR A 183 -7.73 8.79 -0.84
CA TYR A 183 -7.57 9.98 -1.66
C TYR A 183 -6.43 9.78 -2.68
N PRO A 184 -6.40 10.57 -3.77
CA PRO A 184 -5.28 10.58 -4.70
C PRO A 184 -3.93 10.79 -4.01
N THR A 185 -3.83 11.70 -3.04
CA THR A 185 -2.58 11.93 -2.28
C THR A 185 -2.17 10.70 -1.46
N ASP A 186 -3.13 9.97 -0.85
CA ASP A 186 -2.84 8.72 -0.12
C ASP A 186 -2.24 7.66 -1.04
N VAL A 187 -2.71 7.62 -2.29
CA VAL A 187 -2.25 6.67 -3.32
C VAL A 187 -0.85 7.04 -3.80
N LEU A 188 -0.61 8.31 -4.12
CA LEU A 188 0.71 8.76 -4.59
C LEU A 188 1.81 8.51 -3.56
N VAL A 189 1.59 8.91 -2.31
CA VAL A 189 2.55 8.64 -1.22
C VAL A 189 2.77 7.15 -1.03
N ALA A 190 1.71 6.34 -1.12
CA ALA A 190 1.78 4.89 -1.00
C ALA A 190 2.64 4.25 -2.09
N ILE A 191 2.50 4.70 -3.35
CA ILE A 191 3.33 4.21 -4.46
C ILE A 191 4.79 4.56 -4.23
N CYS A 192 5.09 5.82 -3.89
CA CYS A 192 6.46 6.27 -3.64
C CYS A 192 7.12 5.48 -2.50
N TYR A 193 6.42 5.33 -1.37
CA TYR A 193 6.96 4.62 -0.22
C TYR A 193 7.14 3.11 -0.50
N GLY A 194 6.14 2.47 -1.13
CA GLY A 194 6.23 1.06 -1.50
C GLY A 194 7.33 0.79 -2.53
N ALA A 195 7.45 1.64 -3.56
CA ALA A 195 8.53 1.54 -4.54
C ALA A 195 9.92 1.72 -3.90
N MET A 196 10.05 2.69 -3.00
CA MET A 196 11.30 2.92 -2.25
C MET A 196 11.69 1.68 -1.45
N THR A 197 10.78 1.09 -0.69
CA THR A 197 11.08 -0.13 0.08
C THR A 197 11.42 -1.31 -0.82
N GLY A 198 10.67 -1.51 -1.92
CA GLY A 198 10.90 -2.59 -2.88
C GLY A 198 12.21 -2.48 -3.66
N ILE A 199 12.77 -1.28 -3.81
CA ILE A 199 14.05 -1.05 -4.52
C ILE A 199 15.23 -1.02 -3.54
N VAL A 200 15.11 -0.27 -2.45
CA VAL A 200 16.23 0.01 -1.54
C VAL A 200 16.63 -1.22 -0.75
N LEU A 201 15.67 -2.02 -0.26
CA LEU A 201 16.00 -3.18 0.55
C LEU A 201 16.84 -4.21 -0.23
N PRO A 202 16.45 -4.68 -1.43
CA PRO A 202 17.30 -5.55 -2.22
C PRO A 202 18.66 -4.91 -2.57
N GLN A 203 18.70 -3.59 -2.81
CA GLN A 203 19.94 -2.89 -3.11
C GLN A 203 20.92 -2.90 -1.94
N LEU A 204 20.45 -2.76 -0.70
CA LEU A 204 21.30 -2.81 0.51
C LEU A 204 21.89 -4.21 0.78
N HIS A 205 21.23 -5.26 0.31
CA HIS A 205 21.67 -6.65 0.45
C HIS A 205 22.40 -7.19 -0.78
N ARG A 206 22.64 -6.33 -1.79
CA ARG A 206 23.41 -6.70 -2.97
C ARG A 206 24.90 -6.78 -2.59
N GLN A 207 25.47 -7.97 -2.72
CA GLN A 207 26.92 -8.24 -2.60
C GLN A 207 27.58 -8.13 -3.98
#